data_f9c8abcd33707c5d618bef7cde0eb541
#
_entry.id   f9c8abcd33707c5d618bef7cde0eb541
#
_cell.length_a   1.000
_cell.length_b   1.000
_cell.length_c   1.000
_cell.angle_alpha   90.00
_cell.angle_beta   90.00
_cell.angle_gamma   90.00
#
_symmetry.space_group_name_H-M   'P 1'
#
loop_
_entity.id
_entity.type
_entity.pdbx_description
1 polymer ?
#
loop_
_entity_poly.entity_id
_entity_poly.type
_entity_poly.pdbx_seq_one_letter_code
_entity_poly.pdbx_strand_id
1 'polypeptide(L)'
;MTPRSTSGKRKTDDASEDLEREIEAHAERGRGLARALVEKGKSLVAPLLEQVRDESVDDPAPSMFREAADMFEAAIGLDPENTEAEGEMEKLLDVLEEEEPTRPPPNHDDPLDVVIVGAGASGIGLGIMLTRTFNLDPERVLIVDRGEVGESFLRWPREMRFISPSFNSQGWTGSFDLNSVAFGTSPAYTLHSEHATGEQYAYYLRELAKAGELNVKTHTEVTAVRPRRRGGFIIDVVPTGNNAANAQDQHAQDQASQPVKTSLRSRYVIWAAGEFQYPHGSTSVFPGSELCRHNSTVESWKTLSGNDFVVIGGYESGMDAVSNLAACTKRCTLVSSTAYWRVSTDDPSTELAPHTMVRIDEALRASVPPRLLAPLRVFKVERDNTKHKGGYVVRARWGAPVDYKSGEYTVLISDENVETGEEGAEIELYTPQPPLLCTGFEGSVASGAVKELFEFSDGDGEGCAADAPLLNEYDESTKTPGLFLAGPAVSHDGLVFCFVYKFRQRFAVVADAIARGLGHKTAAAVDKCREMNMFLDDFSCCKGACGEAC
;
A
#
# COMPACT_ATOMS: atom_id res chain seq x y z
N MET A 1 -10.92 69.86 44.06
CA MET A 1 -10.91 68.82 45.12
C MET A 1 -11.03 67.47 44.44
N THR A 2 -9.96 66.79 44.33
CA THR A 2 -9.82 65.38 43.90
C THR A 2 -9.99 64.45 45.08
N PRO A 3 -10.42 63.20 44.86
CA PRO A 3 -9.77 62.13 45.53
C PRO A 3 -9.20 61.08 44.55
N ARG A 4 -8.00 60.69 44.91
CA ARG A 4 -7.15 59.67 44.32
C ARG A 4 -7.83 58.29 44.36
N SER A 5 -7.75 57.53 43.24
CA SER A 5 -7.94 56.08 43.20
C SER A 5 -6.58 55.41 43.25
N THR A 6 -6.28 54.77 44.35
CA THR A 6 -5.09 53.93 44.57
C THR A 6 -5.47 52.50 44.98
N SER A 7 -6.31 51.83 44.18
CA SER A 7 -6.68 50.44 44.52
C SER A 7 -6.53 49.43 43.37
N GLY A 8 -5.99 49.83 42.22
CA GLY A 8 -5.85 48.94 41.05
C GLY A 8 -4.54 48.17 40.95
N LYS A 9 -3.43 48.69 41.47
CA LYS A 9 -2.11 48.06 41.28
C LYS A 9 -1.82 46.87 42.22
N ARG A 10 -2.34 46.88 43.46
CA ARG A 10 -2.07 45.75 44.38
C ARG A 10 -2.77 44.44 44.04
N LYS A 11 -3.90 44.47 43.35
CA LYS A 11 -4.64 43.22 42.92
C LYS A 11 -4.04 42.53 41.71
N THR A 12 -3.30 43.25 40.87
CA THR A 12 -2.62 42.65 39.68
C THR A 12 -1.31 42.00 40.06
N ASP A 13 -0.59 42.54 41.07
CA ASP A 13 0.68 41.99 41.53
C ASP A 13 0.47 40.68 42.32
N ASP A 14 -0.56 40.59 43.18
CA ASP A 14 -0.92 39.38 43.92
C ASP A 14 -1.37 38.23 42.95
N ALA A 15 -2.13 38.54 41.89
CA ALA A 15 -2.54 37.52 40.93
C ALA A 15 -1.38 37.01 40.06
N SER A 16 -0.39 37.84 39.78
CA SER A 16 0.84 37.47 39.09
C SER A 16 1.73 36.55 39.94
N GLU A 17 1.88 36.87 41.21
CA GLU A 17 2.68 36.07 42.17
C GLU A 17 2.01 34.71 42.46
N ASP A 18 0.67 34.64 42.48
CA ASP A 18 -0.06 33.35 42.63
C ASP A 18 0.06 32.48 41.38
N LEU A 19 0.03 33.07 40.20
CA LEU A 19 0.24 32.35 38.93
C LEU A 19 1.69 31.82 38.82
N GLU A 20 2.68 32.64 39.19
CA GLU A 20 4.08 32.22 39.22
C GLU A 20 4.29 31.05 40.19
N ARG A 21 3.69 31.07 41.39
CA ARG A 21 3.71 29.94 42.32
C ARG A 21 3.02 28.69 41.79
N GLU A 22 1.91 28.82 41.07
CA GLU A 22 1.26 27.68 40.44
C GLU A 22 2.10 27.07 39.30
N ILE A 23 2.73 27.91 38.49
CA ILE A 23 3.66 27.46 37.43
C ILE A 23 4.85 26.73 38.05
N GLU A 24 5.45 27.28 39.09
CA GLU A 24 6.59 26.68 39.78
C GLU A 24 6.22 25.35 40.45
N ALA A 25 5.05 25.26 41.08
CA ALA A 25 4.53 24.03 41.66
C ALA A 25 4.21 22.95 40.59
N HIS A 26 3.79 23.36 39.36
CA HIS A 26 3.63 22.45 38.24
C HIS A 26 4.95 21.94 37.69
N ALA A 27 5.95 22.82 37.55
CA ALA A 27 7.28 22.45 37.11
C ALA A 27 7.97 21.52 38.13
N GLU A 28 7.79 21.74 39.43
CA GLU A 28 8.33 20.87 40.47
C GLU A 28 7.69 19.48 40.48
N ARG A 29 6.39 19.38 40.21
CA ARG A 29 5.69 18.09 39.98
C ARG A 29 6.18 17.37 38.73
N GLY A 30 6.45 18.10 37.64
CA GLY A 30 7.05 17.57 36.41
C GLY A 30 8.43 16.97 36.69
N ARG A 31 9.31 17.71 37.35
CA ARG A 31 10.64 17.22 37.75
C ARG A 31 10.58 16.01 38.71
N GLY A 32 9.60 15.96 39.60
CA GLY A 32 9.37 14.81 40.47
C GLY A 32 8.96 13.54 39.69
N LEU A 33 8.11 13.68 38.70
CA LEU A 33 7.68 12.59 37.82
C LEU A 33 8.81 12.14 36.90
N ALA A 34 9.58 13.08 36.34
CA ALA A 34 10.74 12.78 35.52
C ALA A 34 11.75 11.90 36.27
N ARG A 35 12.09 12.27 37.52
CA ARG A 35 12.98 11.44 38.38
C ARG A 35 12.42 10.04 38.62
N ALA A 36 11.12 9.91 38.88
CA ALA A 36 10.50 8.60 39.07
C ALA A 36 10.54 7.71 37.79
N LEU A 37 10.42 8.31 36.62
CA LEU A 37 10.55 7.63 35.34
C LEU A 37 11.99 7.17 35.08
N VAL A 38 12.99 8.01 35.39
CA VAL A 38 14.42 7.64 35.31
C VAL A 38 14.74 6.45 36.22
N GLU A 39 14.31 6.49 37.48
CA GLU A 39 14.55 5.38 38.41
C GLU A 39 13.85 4.08 37.96
N LYS A 40 12.65 4.19 37.38
CA LYS A 40 11.94 3.03 36.84
C LYS A 40 12.64 2.49 35.58
N GLY A 41 13.08 3.36 34.68
CA GLY A 41 13.85 2.99 33.50
C GLY A 41 15.14 2.27 33.88
N LYS A 42 15.92 2.82 34.82
CA LYS A 42 17.12 2.17 35.35
C LYS A 42 16.86 0.79 35.93
N SER A 43 15.76 0.63 36.65
CA SER A 43 15.40 -0.66 37.26
C SER A 43 15.04 -1.73 36.22
N LEU A 44 14.61 -1.34 35.01
CA LEU A 44 14.39 -2.24 33.87
C LEU A 44 15.72 -2.55 33.18
N VAL A 45 16.57 -1.57 32.98
CA VAL A 45 17.82 -1.70 32.22
C VAL A 45 18.89 -2.51 32.99
N ALA A 46 19.02 -2.32 34.28
CA ALA A 46 20.08 -2.96 35.07
C ALA A 46 20.09 -4.51 34.98
N PRO A 47 18.96 -5.20 35.14
CA PRO A 47 18.91 -6.67 34.93
C PRO A 47 19.21 -7.09 33.51
N LEU A 48 18.81 -6.27 32.52
CA LEU A 48 19.00 -6.54 31.10
C LEU A 48 20.49 -6.46 30.75
N LEU A 49 21.21 -5.44 31.26
CA LEU A 49 22.64 -5.29 31.05
C LEU A 49 23.47 -6.41 31.71
N GLU A 50 22.98 -7.00 32.81
CA GLU A 50 23.61 -8.19 33.39
C GLU A 50 23.37 -9.44 32.52
N GLN A 51 22.17 -9.60 31.97
CA GLN A 51 21.84 -10.72 31.07
C GLN A 51 22.66 -10.68 29.75
N VAL A 52 22.78 -9.49 29.18
CA VAL A 52 23.58 -9.24 27.99
C VAL A 52 25.07 -9.59 28.18
N ARG A 53 25.62 -9.40 29.36
CA ARG A 53 27.01 -9.76 29.69
C ARG A 53 27.23 -11.27 29.93
N ASP A 54 26.15 -12.04 30.07
CA ASP A 54 26.19 -13.47 30.27
C ASP A 54 25.90 -14.19 28.96
N GLU A 55 26.93 -14.51 28.19
CA GLU A 55 26.84 -15.22 26.88
C GLU A 55 26.09 -16.57 26.94
N SER A 56 25.64 -17.02 28.11
CA SER A 56 24.93 -18.29 28.31
C SER A 56 23.40 -18.15 28.37
N VAL A 57 22.86 -16.93 28.33
CA VAL A 57 21.42 -16.63 28.44
C VAL A 57 20.89 -16.18 27.09
N ASP A 58 19.70 -16.64 26.71
CA ASP A 58 18.98 -16.15 25.53
C ASP A 58 18.78 -14.63 25.62
N ASP A 59 18.96 -13.93 24.48
CA ASP A 59 18.86 -12.46 24.40
C ASP A 59 17.57 -11.94 25.03
N PRO A 60 17.66 -10.88 25.87
CA PRO A 60 16.47 -10.27 26.45
C PRO A 60 15.56 -9.68 25.37
N ALA A 61 14.26 -9.77 25.57
CA ALA A 61 13.28 -9.34 24.57
C ALA A 61 13.46 -7.85 24.20
N PRO A 62 13.54 -7.50 22.91
CA PRO A 62 13.71 -6.11 22.46
C PRO A 62 12.65 -5.13 23.00
N SER A 63 11.46 -5.65 23.35
CA SER A 63 10.38 -4.86 23.96
C SER A 63 10.75 -4.24 25.32
N MET A 64 11.62 -4.87 26.09
CA MET A 64 12.01 -4.36 27.42
C MET A 64 12.97 -3.17 27.32
N PHE A 65 13.85 -3.17 26.35
CA PHE A 65 14.71 -2.01 26.06
C PHE A 65 13.91 -0.81 25.56
N ARG A 66 12.88 -1.07 24.73
CA ARG A 66 11.97 -0.04 24.24
C ARG A 66 11.17 0.57 25.39
N GLU A 67 10.63 -0.22 26.31
CA GLU A 67 9.92 0.29 27.50
C GLU A 67 10.80 1.20 28.36
N ALA A 68 12.08 0.90 28.48
CA ALA A 68 13.03 1.75 29.20
C ALA A 68 13.34 3.06 28.44
N ALA A 69 13.51 2.98 27.12
CA ALA A 69 13.72 4.15 26.27
C ALA A 69 12.53 5.12 26.34
N ASP A 70 11.31 4.62 26.23
CA ASP A 70 10.07 5.40 26.35
C ASP A 70 9.99 6.15 27.71
N MET A 71 10.49 5.53 28.79
CA MET A 71 10.55 6.17 30.11
C MET A 71 11.57 7.30 30.18
N PHE A 72 12.73 7.12 29.57
CA PHE A 72 13.76 8.17 29.55
C PHE A 72 13.33 9.33 28.64
N GLU A 73 12.73 9.05 27.50
CA GLU A 73 12.17 10.06 26.59
C GLU A 73 11.04 10.86 27.27
N ALA A 74 10.13 10.19 27.96
CA ALA A 74 9.09 10.84 28.74
C ALA A 74 9.66 11.70 29.88
N ALA A 75 10.76 11.26 30.54
CA ALA A 75 11.43 12.03 31.57
C ALA A 75 12.08 13.31 31.01
N ILE A 76 12.72 13.23 29.85
CA ILE A 76 13.31 14.38 29.13
C ILE A 76 12.21 15.35 28.72
N GLY A 77 11.07 14.85 28.23
CA GLY A 77 9.91 15.68 27.86
C GLY A 77 9.30 16.46 29.06
N LEU A 78 9.35 15.89 30.26
CA LEU A 78 8.84 16.51 31.47
C LEU A 78 9.84 17.48 32.14
N ASP A 79 11.14 17.26 31.98
CA ASP A 79 12.23 18.05 32.52
C ASP A 79 13.40 18.07 31.51
N PRO A 80 13.39 19.01 30.54
CA PRO A 80 14.41 19.09 29.50
C PRO A 80 15.84 19.37 30.01
N GLU A 81 16.01 19.75 31.29
CA GLU A 81 17.32 19.94 31.91
C GLU A 81 17.79 18.69 32.70
N ASN A 82 17.10 17.57 32.56
CA ASN A 82 17.40 16.33 33.26
C ASN A 82 18.54 15.57 32.57
N THR A 83 19.78 15.99 32.89
CA THR A 83 20.99 15.38 32.33
C THR A 83 21.17 13.90 32.73
N GLU A 84 20.50 13.44 33.79
CA GLU A 84 20.50 12.04 34.19
C GLU A 84 19.68 11.18 33.23
N ALA A 85 18.49 11.66 32.78
CA ALA A 85 17.67 10.99 31.77
C ALA A 85 18.40 10.91 30.43
N GLU A 86 19.04 12.02 30.01
CA GLU A 86 19.86 12.04 28.78
C GLU A 86 21.01 11.04 28.85
N GLY A 87 21.76 11.03 29.97
CA GLY A 87 22.89 10.11 30.13
C GLY A 87 22.51 8.64 30.24
N GLU A 88 21.33 8.29 30.78
CA GLU A 88 20.83 6.91 30.80
C GLU A 88 20.26 6.50 29.40
N MET A 89 19.66 7.42 28.68
CA MET A 89 19.25 7.21 27.29
C MET A 89 20.48 6.95 26.40
N GLU A 90 21.53 7.76 26.52
CA GLU A 90 22.79 7.59 25.78
C GLU A 90 23.43 6.22 26.06
N LYS A 91 23.51 5.80 27.32
CA LYS A 91 23.99 4.46 27.69
C LYS A 91 23.13 3.33 27.11
N LEU A 92 21.81 3.52 27.11
CA LEU A 92 20.88 2.54 26.53
C LEU A 92 21.05 2.44 25.02
N LEU A 93 21.23 3.59 24.35
CA LEU A 93 21.48 3.63 22.91
C LEU A 93 22.85 3.02 22.56
N ASP A 94 23.90 3.28 23.33
CA ASP A 94 25.20 2.65 23.15
C ASP A 94 25.11 1.13 23.25
N VAL A 95 24.35 0.60 24.20
CA VAL A 95 24.13 -0.85 24.34
C VAL A 95 23.29 -1.39 23.22
N LEU A 96 22.26 -0.66 22.77
CA LEU A 96 21.44 -1.06 21.61
C LEU A 96 22.23 -0.94 20.30
N GLU A 97 23.17 0.00 20.18
CA GLU A 97 24.09 0.09 19.03
C GLU A 97 25.15 -1.02 19.06
N GLU A 98 25.60 -1.46 20.24
CA GLU A 98 26.50 -2.61 20.38
C GLU A 98 25.76 -3.94 20.18
N GLU A 99 24.44 -3.98 20.44
CA GLU A 99 23.59 -5.18 20.40
C GLU A 99 22.51 -5.19 19.31
N GLU A 100 22.54 -4.34 18.33
CA GLU A 100 21.97 -4.81 17.07
C GLU A 100 22.71 -6.13 16.79
N PRO A 101 22.00 -7.30 16.76
CA PRO A 101 22.67 -8.56 16.46
C PRO A 101 23.46 -8.27 15.21
N THR A 102 24.78 -8.28 15.32
CA THR A 102 25.65 -8.11 14.16
C THR A 102 25.25 -9.23 13.25
N ARG A 103 24.25 -8.95 12.37
CA ARG A 103 23.96 -9.85 11.26
C ARG A 103 25.33 -10.23 10.74
N PRO A 104 25.65 -11.53 10.67
CA PRO A 104 26.99 -11.94 10.32
C PRO A 104 27.42 -11.08 9.13
N PRO A 105 28.64 -10.48 9.17
CA PRO A 105 29.06 -9.54 8.14
C PRO A 105 28.73 -10.13 6.79
N PRO A 106 28.29 -9.32 5.83
CA PRO A 106 27.85 -9.84 4.54
C PRO A 106 28.86 -10.86 4.07
N ASN A 107 28.41 -12.05 3.78
CA ASN A 107 29.28 -12.96 3.06
C ASN A 107 29.65 -12.21 1.78
N HIS A 108 30.89 -11.74 1.67
CA HIS A 108 31.37 -11.01 0.49
C HIS A 108 31.17 -11.78 -0.82
N ASP A 109 30.81 -13.07 -0.71
CA ASP A 109 30.44 -13.93 -1.82
C ASP A 109 29.00 -13.74 -2.33
N ASP A 110 28.14 -12.98 -1.64
CA ASP A 110 26.79 -12.64 -2.14
C ASP A 110 26.88 -11.43 -3.06
N PRO A 111 26.60 -11.59 -4.36
CA PRO A 111 26.82 -10.53 -5.35
C PRO A 111 25.81 -9.36 -5.21
N LEU A 112 24.66 -9.59 -4.56
CA LEU A 112 23.59 -8.61 -4.42
C LEU A 112 23.31 -8.33 -2.93
N ASP A 113 23.15 -7.06 -2.62
CA ASP A 113 22.64 -6.63 -1.31
C ASP A 113 21.12 -6.75 -1.27
N VAL A 114 20.44 -6.31 -2.32
CA VAL A 114 18.98 -6.28 -2.39
C VAL A 114 18.49 -6.83 -3.73
N VAL A 115 17.49 -7.70 -3.69
CA VAL A 115 16.66 -8.04 -4.85
C VAL A 115 15.26 -7.50 -4.60
N ILE A 116 14.79 -6.64 -5.49
CA ILE A 116 13.42 -6.12 -5.51
C ILE A 116 12.63 -6.91 -6.54
N VAL A 117 11.53 -7.53 -6.13
CA VAL A 117 10.66 -8.32 -7.00
C VAL A 117 9.46 -7.48 -7.43
N GLY A 118 9.45 -7.09 -8.68
CA GLY A 118 8.46 -6.20 -9.30
C GLY A 118 9.04 -4.84 -9.71
N ALA A 119 8.88 -4.46 -10.97
CA ALA A 119 9.29 -3.17 -11.54
C ALA A 119 8.09 -2.22 -11.75
N GLY A 120 7.11 -2.29 -10.84
CA GLY A 120 5.99 -1.35 -10.76
C GLY A 120 6.35 -0.08 -9.98
N ALA A 121 5.31 0.66 -9.56
CA ALA A 121 5.47 1.91 -8.81
C ALA A 121 6.33 1.74 -7.54
N SER A 122 6.08 0.69 -6.76
CA SER A 122 6.83 0.43 -5.52
C SER A 122 8.27 0.03 -5.79
N GLY A 123 8.50 -0.90 -6.73
CA GLY A 123 9.86 -1.37 -7.00
C GLY A 123 10.77 -0.31 -7.61
N ILE A 124 10.27 0.50 -8.55
CA ILE A 124 11.02 1.61 -9.14
C ILE A 124 11.27 2.71 -8.09
N GLY A 125 10.24 3.07 -7.30
CA GLY A 125 10.39 4.06 -6.23
C GLY A 125 11.42 3.64 -5.19
N LEU A 126 11.39 2.38 -4.73
CA LEU A 126 12.37 1.82 -3.80
C LEU A 126 13.76 1.71 -4.40
N GLY A 127 13.88 1.30 -5.66
CA GLY A 127 15.16 1.28 -6.35
C GLY A 127 15.84 2.66 -6.34
N ILE A 128 15.09 3.73 -6.65
CA ILE A 128 15.59 5.11 -6.57
C ILE A 128 15.90 5.50 -5.12
N MET A 129 15.02 5.16 -4.17
CA MET A 129 15.23 5.47 -2.76
C MET A 129 16.53 4.86 -2.24
N LEU A 130 16.73 3.57 -2.44
CA LEU A 130 17.94 2.85 -2.01
C LEU A 130 19.21 3.41 -2.66
N THR A 131 19.21 3.60 -3.99
CA THR A 131 20.45 3.93 -4.73
C THR A 131 20.76 5.43 -4.73
N ARG A 132 19.75 6.32 -4.79
CA ARG A 132 19.95 7.77 -4.93
C ARG A 132 19.80 8.55 -3.64
N THR A 133 19.02 8.04 -2.67
CA THR A 133 18.81 8.71 -1.39
C THR A 133 19.67 8.09 -0.30
N PHE A 134 19.68 6.75 -0.21
CA PHE A 134 20.47 6.01 0.77
C PHE A 134 21.85 5.58 0.27
N ASN A 135 22.22 5.91 -0.98
CA ASN A 135 23.53 5.71 -1.59
C ASN A 135 24.02 4.25 -1.60
N LEU A 136 23.12 3.27 -1.72
CA LEU A 136 23.53 1.91 -1.98
C LEU A 136 24.11 1.79 -3.40
N ASP A 137 25.05 0.87 -3.58
CA ASP A 137 25.65 0.58 -4.87
C ASP A 137 24.58 0.06 -5.87
N PRO A 138 24.33 0.76 -6.99
CA PRO A 138 23.33 0.33 -7.97
C PRO A 138 23.60 -1.05 -8.57
N GLU A 139 24.85 -1.49 -8.65
CA GLU A 139 25.20 -2.81 -9.17
C GLU A 139 24.81 -3.94 -8.19
N ARG A 140 24.63 -3.61 -6.91
CA ARG A 140 24.24 -4.55 -5.85
C ARG A 140 22.75 -4.51 -5.51
N VAL A 141 21.97 -3.62 -6.15
CA VAL A 141 20.50 -3.55 -6.06
C VAL A 141 19.91 -3.97 -7.39
N LEU A 142 19.27 -5.13 -7.45
CA LEU A 142 18.66 -5.67 -8.67
C LEU A 142 17.14 -5.66 -8.55
N ILE A 143 16.47 -5.05 -9.53
CA ILE A 143 15.03 -5.14 -9.70
C ILE A 143 14.72 -6.22 -10.72
N VAL A 144 13.80 -7.15 -10.40
CA VAL A 144 13.41 -8.25 -11.28
C VAL A 144 11.93 -8.18 -11.57
N ASP A 145 11.52 -8.22 -12.84
CA ASP A 145 10.12 -8.26 -13.23
C ASP A 145 9.87 -9.33 -14.31
N ARG A 146 8.72 -10.00 -14.23
CA ARG A 146 8.31 -11.01 -15.21
C ARG A 146 7.90 -10.40 -16.56
N GLY A 147 7.59 -9.12 -16.60
CA GLY A 147 7.24 -8.34 -17.79
C GLY A 147 8.17 -7.15 -17.96
N GLU A 148 7.64 -6.08 -18.51
CA GLU A 148 8.33 -4.80 -18.68
C GLU A 148 8.22 -3.91 -17.42
N VAL A 149 9.00 -2.85 -17.36
CA VAL A 149 8.83 -1.81 -16.34
C VAL A 149 7.43 -1.20 -16.46
N GLY A 150 6.65 -1.28 -15.37
CA GLY A 150 5.27 -0.81 -15.35
C GLY A 150 4.26 -1.77 -15.99
N GLU A 151 4.60 -3.05 -16.15
CA GLU A 151 3.76 -4.06 -16.81
C GLU A 151 2.33 -4.12 -16.30
N SER A 152 2.09 -3.99 -15.00
CA SER A 152 0.73 -3.99 -14.43
C SER A 152 -0.14 -2.86 -14.99
N PHE A 153 0.44 -1.70 -15.27
CA PHE A 153 -0.24 -0.56 -15.87
C PHE A 153 -0.45 -0.75 -17.38
N LEU A 154 0.50 -1.38 -18.08
CA LEU A 154 0.37 -1.73 -19.51
C LEU A 154 -0.76 -2.72 -19.77
N ARG A 155 -1.15 -3.51 -18.77
CA ARG A 155 -2.27 -4.47 -18.84
C ARG A 155 -3.62 -3.85 -18.54
N TRP A 156 -3.68 -2.60 -18.15
CA TRP A 156 -4.95 -1.92 -18.00
C TRP A 156 -5.66 -1.78 -19.35
N PRO A 157 -7.00 -1.81 -19.38
CA PRO A 157 -7.72 -1.33 -20.55
C PRO A 157 -7.22 0.06 -20.96
N ARG A 158 -7.04 0.29 -22.24
CA ARG A 158 -6.41 1.55 -22.75
C ARG A 158 -7.11 2.82 -22.27
N GLU A 159 -8.40 2.74 -22.00
CA GLU A 159 -9.23 3.86 -21.53
C GLU A 159 -9.20 4.04 -20.01
N MET A 160 -8.72 3.04 -19.26
CA MET A 160 -8.63 3.11 -17.81
C MET A 160 -7.65 4.18 -17.39
N ARG A 161 -7.98 4.89 -16.33
CA ARG A 161 -7.19 6.00 -15.80
C ARG A 161 -7.01 5.87 -14.30
N PHE A 162 -5.97 6.52 -13.80
CA PHE A 162 -5.83 6.72 -12.35
C PHE A 162 -7.05 7.43 -11.79
N ILE A 163 -7.55 6.95 -10.67
CA ILE A 163 -8.65 7.57 -9.92
C ILE A 163 -8.13 8.72 -9.03
N SER A 164 -6.91 8.60 -8.51
CA SER A 164 -6.22 9.68 -7.80
C SER A 164 -5.68 10.72 -8.79
N PRO A 165 -5.95 12.01 -8.56
CA PRO A 165 -5.46 13.06 -9.45
C PRO A 165 -3.95 13.27 -9.30
N SER A 166 -3.25 13.44 -10.40
CA SER A 166 -1.89 13.94 -10.44
C SER A 166 -1.92 15.45 -10.60
N PHE A 167 -1.25 16.18 -9.72
CA PHE A 167 -1.09 17.61 -9.86
C PHE A 167 0.25 18.06 -9.28
N ASN A 168 0.85 19.06 -9.90
CA ASN A 168 2.09 19.63 -9.43
C ASN A 168 1.82 20.63 -8.30
N SER A 169 1.77 20.14 -7.07
CA SER A 169 1.51 20.94 -5.88
C SER A 169 2.77 21.49 -5.22
N GLN A 170 3.91 21.40 -5.89
CA GLN A 170 5.17 21.93 -5.38
C GLN A 170 5.05 23.45 -5.18
N GLY A 171 5.17 23.88 -3.95
CA GLY A 171 5.22 25.29 -3.62
C GLY A 171 4.44 25.70 -2.39
N TRP A 172 3.20 25.33 -2.21
CA TRP A 172 2.45 25.75 -1.04
C TRP A 172 2.54 24.77 0.13
N THR A 173 2.29 23.49 -0.12
CA THR A 173 2.19 22.47 0.94
C THR A 173 3.49 21.69 1.14
N GLY A 174 4.52 21.90 0.31
CA GLY A 174 5.71 21.07 0.27
C GLY A 174 5.45 19.63 -0.19
N SER A 175 4.18 19.27 -0.40
CA SER A 175 3.81 17.96 -0.92
C SER A 175 4.07 17.88 -2.43
N PHE A 176 4.51 16.73 -2.88
CA PHE A 176 4.66 16.49 -4.30
C PHE A 176 3.51 15.66 -4.85
N ASP A 177 3.40 15.58 -6.18
CA ASP A 177 2.34 14.91 -6.92
C ASP A 177 1.92 13.59 -6.27
N LEU A 178 0.60 13.37 -6.08
CA LEU A 178 0.07 12.19 -5.39
C LEU A 178 0.51 10.86 -6.01
N ASN A 179 0.73 10.84 -7.32
CA ASN A 179 1.13 9.64 -8.04
C ASN A 179 2.65 9.59 -8.33
N SER A 180 3.44 10.53 -7.82
CA SER A 180 4.89 10.46 -7.91
C SER A 180 5.47 9.43 -6.94
N VAL A 181 6.50 8.70 -7.37
CA VAL A 181 7.23 7.71 -6.56
C VAL A 181 8.67 8.12 -6.26
N ALA A 182 9.11 9.29 -6.74
CA ALA A 182 10.48 9.76 -6.54
C ALA A 182 10.52 11.28 -6.34
N PHE A 183 11.46 11.75 -5.52
CA PHE A 183 11.67 13.17 -5.26
C PHE A 183 11.90 13.97 -6.54
N GLY A 184 11.34 15.18 -6.56
CA GLY A 184 11.52 16.12 -7.66
C GLY A 184 10.84 15.73 -8.98
N THR A 185 9.94 14.73 -8.95
CA THR A 185 9.21 14.28 -10.13
C THR A 185 7.71 14.51 -10.00
N SER A 186 7.02 14.68 -11.12
CA SER A 186 5.56 14.84 -11.17
C SER A 186 4.99 14.18 -12.42
N PRO A 187 4.19 13.12 -12.29
CA PRO A 187 3.45 12.56 -13.41
C PRO A 187 2.56 13.60 -14.11
N ALA A 188 1.89 14.51 -13.38
CA ALA A 188 1.09 15.57 -13.97
C ALA A 188 1.91 16.44 -14.95
N TYR A 189 3.12 16.84 -14.54
CA TYR A 189 4.00 17.64 -15.36
C TYR A 189 4.57 16.84 -16.55
N THR A 190 5.04 15.62 -16.30
CA THR A 190 5.70 14.78 -17.32
C THR A 190 4.70 14.28 -18.37
N LEU A 191 3.47 13.93 -17.95
CA LEU A 191 2.47 13.29 -18.80
C LEU A 191 1.40 14.25 -19.32
N HIS A 192 1.41 15.51 -18.86
CA HIS A 192 0.38 16.51 -19.14
C HIS A 192 -1.05 15.97 -18.91
N SER A 193 -1.22 15.21 -17.84
CA SER A 193 -2.49 14.55 -17.51
C SER A 193 -2.71 14.50 -16.01
N GLU A 194 -3.87 14.94 -15.56
CA GLU A 194 -4.31 14.83 -14.17
C GLU A 194 -4.62 13.37 -13.82
N HIS A 195 -5.30 12.67 -14.70
CA HIS A 195 -5.64 11.26 -14.58
C HIS A 195 -4.96 10.47 -15.71
N ALA A 196 -3.75 10.02 -15.46
CA ALA A 196 -2.94 9.32 -16.44
C ALA A 196 -3.55 7.96 -16.82
N THR A 197 -3.39 7.55 -18.08
CA THR A 197 -3.65 6.17 -18.51
C THR A 197 -2.55 5.24 -17.99
N GLY A 198 -2.81 3.92 -18.02
CA GLY A 198 -1.80 2.93 -17.67
C GLY A 198 -0.53 3.05 -18.53
N GLU A 199 -0.69 3.23 -19.85
CA GLU A 199 0.44 3.40 -20.77
C GLU A 199 1.29 4.65 -20.46
N GLN A 200 0.64 5.78 -20.14
CA GLN A 200 1.32 7.00 -19.73
C GLN A 200 2.09 6.79 -18.43
N TYR A 201 1.50 6.14 -17.44
CA TYR A 201 2.18 5.93 -16.17
C TYR A 201 3.32 4.91 -16.26
N ALA A 202 3.18 3.87 -17.06
CA ALA A 202 4.28 2.96 -17.38
C ALA A 202 5.44 3.68 -18.08
N TYR A 203 5.14 4.63 -18.98
CA TYR A 203 6.16 5.50 -19.57
C TYR A 203 6.90 6.32 -18.49
N TYR A 204 6.19 6.95 -17.56
CA TYR A 204 6.79 7.67 -16.43
C TYR A 204 7.74 6.77 -15.62
N LEU A 205 7.33 5.55 -15.29
CA LEU A 205 8.16 4.61 -14.53
C LEU A 205 9.41 4.17 -15.32
N ARG A 206 9.30 3.95 -16.63
CA ARG A 206 10.46 3.61 -17.49
C ARG A 206 11.47 4.75 -17.54
N GLU A 207 11.01 5.99 -17.68
CA GLU A 207 11.90 7.15 -17.69
C GLU A 207 12.55 7.36 -16.31
N LEU A 208 11.85 7.08 -15.21
CA LEU A 208 12.44 7.10 -13.87
C LEU A 208 13.53 6.02 -13.71
N ALA A 209 13.25 4.79 -14.15
CA ALA A 209 14.23 3.70 -14.07
C ALA A 209 15.51 4.04 -14.84
N LYS A 210 15.36 4.64 -16.02
CA LYS A 210 16.46 5.09 -16.88
C LYS A 210 17.23 6.27 -16.26
N ALA A 211 16.53 7.31 -15.81
CA ALA A 211 17.14 8.46 -15.17
C ALA A 211 17.82 8.12 -13.84
N GLY A 212 17.27 7.15 -13.11
CA GLY A 212 17.84 6.59 -11.90
C GLY A 212 18.99 5.61 -12.16
N GLU A 213 19.30 5.26 -13.41
CA GLU A 213 20.30 4.23 -13.78
C GLU A 213 20.10 2.93 -12.99
N LEU A 214 18.83 2.52 -12.83
CA LEU A 214 18.50 1.34 -12.05
C LEU A 214 18.86 0.05 -12.78
N ASN A 215 19.41 -0.91 -12.05
CA ASN A 215 19.69 -2.25 -12.55
C ASN A 215 18.37 -3.06 -12.58
N VAL A 216 17.71 -3.10 -13.74
CA VAL A 216 16.42 -3.77 -13.93
C VAL A 216 16.56 -4.96 -14.88
N LYS A 217 16.14 -6.13 -14.43
CA LYS A 217 16.05 -7.34 -15.23
C LYS A 217 14.59 -7.66 -15.53
N THR A 218 14.14 -7.28 -16.71
CA THR A 218 12.81 -7.55 -17.24
C THR A 218 12.67 -8.97 -17.79
N HIS A 219 11.45 -9.41 -18.10
CA HIS A 219 11.14 -10.74 -18.64
C HIS A 219 11.75 -11.88 -17.83
N THR A 220 11.72 -11.74 -16.52
CA THR A 220 12.31 -12.70 -15.57
C THR A 220 11.36 -12.88 -14.40
N GLU A 221 10.75 -14.05 -14.28
CA GLU A 221 9.80 -14.39 -13.23
C GLU A 221 10.53 -15.00 -12.03
N VAL A 222 10.22 -14.50 -10.84
CA VAL A 222 10.63 -15.12 -9.58
C VAL A 222 9.65 -16.23 -9.24
N THR A 223 10.15 -17.47 -9.23
CA THR A 223 9.33 -18.67 -8.97
C THR A 223 9.43 -19.19 -7.54
N ALA A 224 10.49 -18.85 -6.82
CA ALA A 224 10.65 -19.18 -5.42
C ALA A 224 11.62 -18.23 -4.71
N VAL A 225 11.36 -17.95 -3.45
CA VAL A 225 12.26 -17.25 -2.53
C VAL A 225 12.53 -18.18 -1.36
N ARG A 226 13.79 -18.45 -1.06
CA ARG A 226 14.18 -19.37 0.02
C ARG A 226 15.18 -18.69 0.96
N PRO A 227 14.84 -18.54 2.25
CA PRO A 227 15.78 -18.04 3.24
C PRO A 227 16.92 -19.06 3.46
N ARG A 228 18.13 -18.57 3.70
CA ARG A 228 19.31 -19.39 3.99
C ARG A 228 19.60 -19.43 5.48
N ARG A 229 20.07 -20.56 5.97
CA ARG A 229 20.43 -20.75 7.39
C ARG A 229 21.51 -19.79 7.90
N ARG A 230 22.37 -19.28 7.03
CA ARG A 230 23.45 -18.32 7.34
C ARG A 230 23.10 -16.89 6.93
N GLY A 231 21.79 -16.56 6.86
CA GLY A 231 21.28 -15.26 6.43
C GLY A 231 21.24 -15.09 4.91
N GLY A 232 20.40 -14.17 4.45
CA GLY A 232 20.14 -13.89 3.04
C GLY A 232 19.26 -14.94 2.36
N PHE A 233 19.15 -14.85 1.05
CA PHE A 233 18.15 -15.57 0.25
C PHE A 233 18.76 -16.21 -0.99
N ILE A 234 18.13 -17.29 -1.45
CA ILE A 234 18.23 -17.84 -2.80
C ILE A 234 16.91 -17.56 -3.50
N ILE A 235 16.96 -16.86 -4.62
CA ILE A 235 15.82 -16.48 -5.42
C ILE A 235 15.90 -17.22 -6.75
N ASP A 236 14.95 -18.11 -7.00
CA ASP A 236 14.87 -18.87 -8.24
C ASP A 236 14.12 -18.04 -9.28
N VAL A 237 14.71 -17.90 -10.45
CA VAL A 237 14.16 -17.13 -11.55
C VAL A 237 14.10 -17.93 -12.84
N VAL A 238 13.11 -17.64 -13.66
CA VAL A 238 12.95 -18.20 -15.01
C VAL A 238 12.71 -17.07 -16.03
N PRO A 239 13.29 -17.13 -17.22
CA PRO A 239 12.98 -16.19 -18.29
C PRO A 239 11.53 -16.36 -18.75
N THR A 240 10.88 -15.23 -19.08
CA THR A 240 9.52 -15.17 -19.63
C THR A 240 9.51 -14.55 -21.03
N GLY A 241 8.43 -14.73 -21.79
CA GLY A 241 8.26 -14.15 -23.12
C GLY A 241 9.28 -14.64 -24.16
N ASN A 242 9.63 -13.77 -25.09
CA ASN A 242 10.57 -14.11 -26.19
C ASN A 242 12.00 -14.42 -25.68
N ASN A 243 12.35 -14.04 -24.49
CA ASN A 243 13.64 -14.39 -23.89
C ASN A 243 13.74 -15.88 -23.53
N ALA A 244 12.61 -16.56 -23.33
CA ALA A 244 12.58 -18.01 -23.18
C ALA A 244 13.03 -18.74 -24.46
N ALA A 245 12.78 -18.14 -25.63
CA ALA A 245 13.21 -18.68 -26.92
C ALA A 245 14.71 -18.44 -27.23
N ASN A 246 15.27 -17.34 -26.71
CA ASN A 246 16.69 -17.00 -26.93
C ASN A 246 17.66 -17.70 -25.97
N ALA A 247 17.17 -18.29 -24.88
CA ALA A 247 17.96 -19.11 -23.96
C ALA A 247 18.19 -20.54 -24.49
N GLN A 248 17.62 -20.88 -25.63
CA GLN A 248 17.83 -22.15 -26.32
C GLN A 248 18.98 -21.96 -27.32
N ASP A 249 20.15 -22.40 -26.96
CA ASP A 249 21.28 -22.54 -27.87
C ASP A 249 20.87 -23.25 -29.16
N GLN A 250 21.40 -22.78 -30.31
CA GLN A 250 21.04 -23.14 -31.68
C GLN A 250 21.27 -24.60 -32.09
N HIS A 251 21.31 -25.60 -31.17
CA HIS A 251 21.55 -26.99 -31.48
C HIS A 251 20.65 -28.00 -30.74
N ALA A 252 19.32 -27.80 -30.75
CA ALA A 252 18.39 -28.88 -30.42
C ALA A 252 16.99 -28.59 -30.99
N GLN A 253 16.76 -28.90 -32.23
CA GLN A 253 15.43 -29.20 -32.72
C GLN A 253 15.03 -30.57 -32.19
N ASP A 254 13.86 -30.66 -31.58
CA ASP A 254 13.17 -31.82 -31.01
C ASP A 254 13.35 -32.06 -29.50
N GLN A 255 12.75 -31.19 -28.73
CA GLN A 255 12.05 -31.47 -27.46
C GLN A 255 11.76 -30.10 -26.84
N ALA A 256 10.51 -29.83 -26.46
CA ALA A 256 10.14 -28.58 -25.75
C ALA A 256 10.94 -28.49 -24.43
N SER A 257 12.15 -27.91 -24.49
CA SER A 257 13.01 -27.74 -23.35
C SER A 257 12.37 -26.73 -22.37
N GLN A 258 12.17 -27.15 -21.14
CA GLN A 258 11.73 -26.28 -20.07
C GLN A 258 12.70 -25.09 -19.93
N PRO A 259 12.21 -23.87 -19.65
CA PRO A 259 13.06 -22.71 -19.49
C PRO A 259 14.11 -22.95 -18.40
N VAL A 260 15.36 -22.60 -18.69
CA VAL A 260 16.47 -22.82 -17.77
C VAL A 260 16.28 -22.00 -16.51
N LYS A 261 16.02 -22.68 -15.41
CA LYS A 261 15.93 -22.07 -14.08
C LYS A 261 17.32 -21.66 -13.61
N THR A 262 17.46 -20.42 -13.19
CA THR A 262 18.68 -19.89 -12.57
C THR A 262 18.36 -19.39 -11.16
N SER A 263 19.40 -19.22 -10.34
CA SER A 263 19.21 -18.71 -8.97
C SER A 263 20.08 -17.49 -8.73
N LEU A 264 19.50 -16.47 -8.12
CA LEU A 264 20.18 -15.29 -7.61
C LEU A 264 20.42 -15.47 -6.12
N ARG A 265 21.42 -14.76 -5.59
CA ARG A 265 21.68 -14.69 -4.15
C ARG A 265 21.69 -13.24 -3.71
N SER A 266 20.96 -12.93 -2.64
CA SER A 266 20.95 -11.59 -2.05
C SER A 266 20.88 -11.66 -0.53
N ARG A 267 21.21 -10.54 0.10
CA ARG A 267 21.10 -10.37 1.55
C ARG A 267 19.67 -10.06 1.96
N TYR A 268 19.01 -9.22 1.21
CA TYR A 268 17.65 -8.77 1.43
C TYR A 268 16.79 -9.03 0.20
N VAL A 269 15.49 -9.20 0.44
CA VAL A 269 14.48 -9.28 -0.62
C VAL A 269 13.37 -8.29 -0.29
N ILE A 270 12.95 -7.50 -1.28
CA ILE A 270 11.76 -6.66 -1.19
C ILE A 270 10.72 -7.24 -2.14
N TRP A 271 9.58 -7.66 -1.60
CA TRP A 271 8.44 -8.11 -2.40
C TRP A 271 7.57 -6.91 -2.78
N ALA A 272 7.69 -6.46 -4.02
CA ALA A 272 6.99 -5.33 -4.61
C ALA A 272 6.15 -5.74 -5.84
N ALA A 273 5.73 -7.02 -5.86
CA ALA A 273 5.06 -7.62 -7.02
C ALA A 273 3.61 -7.15 -7.23
N GLY A 274 3.07 -6.34 -6.32
CA GLY A 274 1.76 -5.69 -6.45
C GLY A 274 0.57 -6.61 -6.21
N GLU A 275 -0.64 -6.06 -6.35
CA GLU A 275 -1.89 -6.70 -5.95
C GLU A 275 -2.81 -7.08 -7.12
N PHE A 276 -2.45 -6.71 -8.36
CA PHE A 276 -3.32 -6.86 -9.53
C PHE A 276 -2.89 -8.01 -10.46
N GLN A 277 -2.35 -9.10 -9.91
CA GLN A 277 -1.82 -10.20 -10.70
C GLN A 277 -2.73 -11.42 -10.77
N TYR A 278 -3.53 -11.67 -9.74
CA TYR A 278 -4.36 -12.88 -9.59
C TYR A 278 -5.84 -12.48 -9.57
N PRO A 279 -6.52 -12.43 -10.74
CA PRO A 279 -7.91 -12.03 -10.80
C PRO A 279 -8.82 -12.95 -10.01
N HIS A 280 -9.69 -12.41 -9.16
CA HIS A 280 -10.77 -13.18 -8.56
C HIS A 280 -11.81 -13.56 -9.61
N GLY A 281 -12.15 -14.83 -9.69
CA GLY A 281 -13.35 -15.22 -10.39
C GLY A 281 -13.22 -16.27 -11.49
N SER A 282 -12.03 -16.85 -11.69
CA SER A 282 -11.95 -17.95 -12.68
C SER A 282 -12.56 -19.27 -12.17
N THR A 283 -12.70 -19.47 -10.84
CA THR A 283 -13.20 -20.75 -10.30
C THR A 283 -13.97 -20.66 -8.98
N SER A 284 -14.05 -19.51 -8.30
CA SER A 284 -14.44 -19.51 -6.88
C SER A 284 -15.48 -18.47 -6.43
N VAL A 285 -15.87 -17.51 -7.26
CA VAL A 285 -16.79 -16.44 -6.79
C VAL A 285 -18.24 -16.96 -6.75
N PHE A 286 -18.68 -17.66 -7.78
CA PHE A 286 -19.98 -18.32 -7.89
C PHE A 286 -19.97 -19.37 -9.00
N PRO A 287 -20.89 -20.35 -9.01
CA PRO A 287 -21.02 -21.34 -10.08
C PRO A 287 -21.18 -20.67 -11.47
N GLY A 288 -20.31 -21.03 -12.41
CA GLY A 288 -20.31 -20.49 -13.77
C GLY A 288 -19.48 -19.21 -13.94
N SER A 289 -18.73 -18.77 -12.92
CA SER A 289 -17.84 -17.61 -13.05
C SER A 289 -16.74 -17.81 -14.10
N GLU A 290 -16.36 -19.04 -14.39
CA GLU A 290 -15.43 -19.42 -15.46
C GLU A 290 -15.96 -19.12 -16.88
N LEU A 291 -17.25 -18.90 -17.04
CA LEU A 291 -17.89 -18.47 -18.28
C LEU A 291 -17.78 -16.96 -18.51
N CYS A 292 -17.37 -16.23 -17.51
CA CYS A 292 -17.23 -14.78 -17.53
C CYS A 292 -15.85 -14.35 -18.02
N ARG A 293 -15.71 -13.08 -18.34
CA ARG A 293 -14.45 -12.45 -18.70
C ARG A 293 -14.03 -11.45 -17.64
N HIS A 294 -12.90 -11.66 -16.99
CA HIS A 294 -12.39 -10.69 -16.03
C HIS A 294 -11.91 -9.40 -16.72
N ASN A 295 -12.13 -8.22 -16.11
CA ASN A 295 -11.77 -6.92 -16.67
C ASN A 295 -10.29 -6.79 -16.99
N SER A 296 -9.39 -7.46 -16.24
CA SER A 296 -7.95 -7.49 -16.49
C SER A 296 -7.54 -8.10 -17.83
N THR A 297 -8.45 -8.80 -18.53
CA THR A 297 -8.21 -9.38 -19.85
C THR A 297 -8.77 -8.51 -20.99
N VAL A 298 -9.35 -7.36 -20.65
CA VAL A 298 -9.89 -6.42 -21.64
C VAL A 298 -8.78 -5.43 -22.03
N GLU A 299 -8.37 -5.46 -23.28
CA GLU A 299 -7.35 -4.55 -23.81
C GLU A 299 -7.89 -3.12 -24.04
N SER A 300 -9.14 -3.03 -24.49
CA SER A 300 -9.81 -1.74 -24.76
C SER A 300 -11.32 -1.93 -24.76
N TRP A 301 -12.01 -1.06 -24.06
CA TRP A 301 -13.47 -1.00 -24.04
C TRP A 301 -14.04 -0.62 -25.42
N LYS A 302 -13.31 0.21 -26.18
CA LYS A 302 -13.71 0.65 -27.52
C LYS A 302 -13.73 -0.50 -28.52
N THR A 303 -12.72 -1.36 -28.46
CA THR A 303 -12.57 -2.47 -29.41
C THR A 303 -13.25 -3.77 -28.94
N LEU A 304 -13.79 -3.79 -27.73
CA LEU A 304 -14.50 -4.95 -27.19
C LEU A 304 -15.70 -5.29 -28.08
N SER A 305 -15.73 -6.52 -28.62
CA SER A 305 -16.78 -6.97 -29.50
C SER A 305 -18.13 -7.10 -28.78
N GLY A 306 -19.21 -6.68 -29.44
CA GLY A 306 -20.56 -6.73 -28.89
C GLY A 306 -21.09 -5.36 -28.46
N ASN A 307 -22.41 -5.31 -28.21
CA ASN A 307 -23.13 -4.07 -27.91
C ASN A 307 -24.03 -4.17 -26.68
N ASP A 308 -24.00 -5.30 -25.96
CA ASP A 308 -24.85 -5.52 -24.78
C ASP A 308 -24.12 -6.38 -23.76
N PHE A 309 -23.86 -5.82 -22.59
CA PHE A 309 -23.00 -6.42 -21.58
C PHE A 309 -23.66 -6.44 -20.20
N VAL A 310 -23.39 -7.48 -19.43
CA VAL A 310 -23.64 -7.51 -17.99
C VAL A 310 -22.28 -7.39 -17.30
N VAL A 311 -22.14 -6.39 -16.42
CA VAL A 311 -20.96 -6.12 -15.60
C VAL A 311 -21.26 -6.54 -14.17
N ILE A 312 -20.42 -7.37 -13.58
CA ILE A 312 -20.58 -7.93 -12.23
C ILE A 312 -19.49 -7.34 -11.31
N GLY A 313 -19.92 -6.60 -10.29
CA GLY A 313 -19.06 -5.84 -9.38
C GLY A 313 -19.14 -4.34 -9.63
N GLY A 314 -19.49 -3.56 -8.61
CA GLY A 314 -19.86 -2.16 -8.72
C GLY A 314 -18.91 -1.18 -8.03
N TYR A 315 -17.66 -1.59 -7.75
CA TYR A 315 -16.62 -0.70 -7.25
C TYR A 315 -15.83 -0.09 -8.42
N GLU A 316 -14.68 0.51 -8.20
CA GLU A 316 -13.90 1.29 -9.17
C GLU A 316 -13.76 0.65 -10.55
N SER A 317 -13.39 -0.64 -10.61
CA SER A 317 -13.23 -1.36 -11.89
C SER A 317 -14.54 -1.54 -12.64
N GLY A 318 -15.64 -1.78 -11.93
CA GLY A 318 -16.97 -1.91 -12.54
C GLY A 318 -17.49 -0.59 -13.06
N MET A 319 -17.26 0.49 -12.32
CA MET A 319 -17.63 1.84 -12.72
C MET A 319 -16.78 2.33 -13.91
N ASP A 320 -15.50 2.00 -13.96
CA ASP A 320 -14.67 2.26 -15.14
C ASP A 320 -15.22 1.55 -16.39
N ALA A 321 -15.54 0.26 -16.26
CA ALA A 321 -16.13 -0.53 -17.35
C ALA A 321 -17.43 0.09 -17.86
N VAL A 322 -18.36 0.41 -16.96
CA VAL A 322 -19.68 0.96 -17.29
C VAL A 322 -19.55 2.34 -17.94
N SER A 323 -18.72 3.23 -17.40
CA SER A 323 -18.50 4.55 -17.97
C SER A 323 -17.94 4.49 -19.39
N ASN A 324 -16.96 3.63 -19.62
CA ASN A 324 -16.34 3.45 -20.94
C ASN A 324 -17.27 2.76 -21.94
N LEU A 325 -18.05 1.77 -21.52
CA LEU A 325 -19.05 1.12 -22.38
C LEU A 325 -20.14 2.13 -22.81
N ALA A 326 -20.65 2.94 -21.90
CA ALA A 326 -21.63 3.98 -22.20
C ALA A 326 -21.06 5.04 -23.17
N ALA A 327 -19.81 5.48 -22.96
CA ALA A 327 -19.11 6.38 -23.87
C ALA A 327 -18.95 5.80 -25.28
N CYS A 328 -18.91 4.47 -25.41
CA CYS A 328 -18.90 3.76 -26.70
C CYS A 328 -20.30 3.44 -27.23
N THR A 329 -21.37 4.01 -26.66
CA THR A 329 -22.78 3.76 -27.01
C THR A 329 -23.20 2.29 -26.92
N LYS A 330 -22.55 1.52 -26.05
CA LYS A 330 -22.86 0.12 -25.78
C LYS A 330 -23.82 0.02 -24.60
N ARG A 331 -24.83 -0.83 -24.70
CA ARG A 331 -25.72 -1.11 -23.56
C ARG A 331 -24.94 -1.89 -22.50
N CYS A 332 -25.10 -1.51 -21.26
CA CYS A 332 -24.56 -2.27 -20.15
C CYS A 332 -25.50 -2.24 -18.93
N THR A 333 -25.54 -3.36 -18.24
CA THR A 333 -26.24 -3.53 -16.97
C THR A 333 -25.21 -3.88 -15.91
N LEU A 334 -25.05 -3.02 -14.90
CA LEU A 334 -24.21 -3.28 -13.76
C LEU A 334 -25.00 -4.02 -12.68
N VAL A 335 -24.40 -5.06 -12.12
CA VAL A 335 -24.91 -5.81 -10.98
C VAL A 335 -23.94 -5.66 -9.81
N SER A 336 -24.39 -5.09 -8.72
CA SER A 336 -23.57 -4.88 -7.53
C SER A 336 -24.29 -5.30 -6.26
N SER A 337 -23.56 -5.96 -5.35
CA SER A 337 -24.08 -6.27 -4.02
C SER A 337 -24.24 -5.05 -3.12
N THR A 338 -23.55 -3.96 -3.45
CA THR A 338 -23.57 -2.68 -2.73
C THR A 338 -23.71 -1.56 -3.75
N ALA A 339 -24.55 -0.57 -3.47
CA ALA A 339 -24.67 0.63 -4.31
C ALA A 339 -23.55 1.61 -3.96
N TYR A 340 -22.31 1.31 -4.36
CA TYR A 340 -21.12 2.12 -4.01
C TYR A 340 -21.24 3.60 -4.43
N TRP A 341 -22.03 3.90 -5.44
CA TRP A 341 -22.34 5.29 -5.85
C TRP A 341 -23.22 6.05 -4.85
N ARG A 342 -23.61 5.43 -3.72
CA ARG A 342 -24.38 6.01 -2.62
C ARG A 342 -23.75 5.78 -1.26
N VAL A 343 -22.61 5.12 -1.21
CA VAL A 343 -21.92 4.83 0.06
C VAL A 343 -21.19 6.07 0.51
N SER A 344 -21.40 6.45 1.76
CA SER A 344 -20.58 7.41 2.48
C SER A 344 -20.17 6.75 3.80
N THR A 345 -18.88 6.69 4.08
CA THR A 345 -18.31 6.03 5.25
C THR A 345 -17.39 6.96 6.01
N ASP A 346 -16.96 6.51 7.19
CA ASP A 346 -15.95 7.21 7.97
C ASP A 346 -14.52 6.99 7.39
N ASP A 347 -14.37 6.06 6.44
CA ASP A 347 -13.13 5.83 5.68
C ASP A 347 -13.38 6.11 4.18
N PRO A 348 -13.01 7.30 3.68
CA PRO A 348 -13.18 7.66 2.27
C PRO A 348 -12.48 6.72 1.29
N SER A 349 -11.49 5.93 1.73
CA SER A 349 -10.80 4.96 0.86
C SER A 349 -11.69 3.77 0.46
N THR A 350 -12.82 3.57 1.14
CA THR A 350 -13.82 2.54 0.83
C THR A 350 -14.92 3.05 -0.11
N GLU A 351 -14.94 4.34 -0.40
CA GLU A 351 -15.88 5.00 -1.31
C GLU A 351 -15.38 5.00 -2.75
N LEU A 352 -16.24 5.36 -3.68
CA LEU A 352 -15.82 5.66 -5.05
C LEU A 352 -15.08 7.01 -5.10
N ALA A 353 -13.99 7.05 -5.85
CA ALA A 353 -13.25 8.29 -6.05
C ALA A 353 -14.12 9.38 -6.71
N PRO A 354 -13.94 10.66 -6.36
CA PRO A 354 -14.68 11.77 -6.97
C PRO A 354 -14.62 11.77 -8.51
N HIS A 355 -13.47 11.43 -9.07
CA HIS A 355 -13.30 11.29 -10.51
C HIS A 355 -14.22 10.22 -11.10
N THR A 356 -14.36 9.08 -10.44
CA THR A 356 -15.24 7.99 -10.85
C THR A 356 -16.70 8.42 -10.77
N MET A 357 -17.09 9.13 -9.72
CA MET A 357 -18.46 9.65 -9.55
C MET A 357 -18.85 10.61 -10.68
N VAL A 358 -17.95 11.51 -11.08
CA VAL A 358 -18.18 12.40 -12.24
C VAL A 358 -18.39 11.61 -13.53
N ARG A 359 -17.56 10.60 -13.79
CA ARG A 359 -17.66 9.76 -14.99
C ARG A 359 -18.95 8.94 -15.05
N ILE A 360 -19.41 8.43 -13.91
CA ILE A 360 -20.71 7.72 -13.84
C ILE A 360 -21.87 8.67 -14.09
N ASP A 361 -21.86 9.86 -13.54
CA ASP A 361 -22.88 10.87 -13.79
C ASP A 361 -22.93 11.26 -15.29
N GLU A 362 -21.78 11.40 -15.94
CA GLU A 362 -21.70 11.59 -17.40
C GLU A 362 -22.27 10.38 -18.17
N ALA A 363 -21.96 9.15 -17.74
CA ALA A 363 -22.46 7.94 -18.36
C ALA A 363 -23.98 7.81 -18.26
N LEU A 364 -24.57 8.21 -17.14
CA LEU A 364 -26.02 8.21 -16.93
C LEU A 364 -26.76 9.23 -17.81
N ARG A 365 -26.07 10.30 -18.25
CA ARG A 365 -26.60 11.29 -19.21
C ARG A 365 -26.29 10.94 -20.67
N ALA A 366 -25.57 9.86 -20.94
CA ALA A 366 -25.23 9.46 -22.30
C ALA A 366 -26.46 9.02 -23.10
N SER A 367 -26.33 8.96 -24.42
CA SER A 367 -27.43 8.52 -25.31
C SER A 367 -27.89 7.07 -25.07
N VAL A 368 -27.02 6.24 -24.51
CA VAL A 368 -27.31 4.88 -24.05
C VAL A 368 -26.85 4.77 -22.60
N PRO A 369 -27.69 5.21 -21.64
CA PRO A 369 -27.31 5.17 -20.25
C PRO A 369 -27.22 3.73 -19.72
N PRO A 370 -26.29 3.43 -18.80
CA PRO A 370 -26.23 2.14 -18.15
C PRO A 370 -27.40 1.94 -17.18
N ARG A 371 -27.76 0.67 -16.95
CA ARG A 371 -28.64 0.27 -15.87
C ARG A 371 -27.78 -0.12 -14.66
N LEU A 372 -28.08 0.42 -13.48
CA LEU A 372 -27.38 0.13 -12.24
C LEU A 372 -28.32 -0.64 -11.29
N LEU A 373 -28.01 -1.88 -11.00
CA LEU A 373 -28.82 -2.75 -10.13
C LEU A 373 -28.09 -3.05 -8.82
N ALA A 374 -28.63 -2.55 -7.72
CA ALA A 374 -28.13 -2.81 -6.37
C ALA A 374 -29.24 -2.59 -5.30
N PRO A 375 -29.20 -3.33 -4.18
CA PRO A 375 -28.26 -4.41 -3.86
C PRO A 375 -28.65 -5.72 -4.56
N LEU A 376 -27.83 -6.23 -5.44
CA LEU A 376 -28.13 -7.43 -6.23
C LEU A 376 -26.90 -8.36 -6.26
N ARG A 377 -27.02 -9.56 -5.76
CA ARG A 377 -25.92 -10.52 -5.65
C ARG A 377 -26.06 -11.65 -6.67
N VAL A 378 -25.07 -11.78 -7.56
CA VAL A 378 -24.99 -12.89 -8.51
C VAL A 378 -24.68 -14.18 -7.77
N PHE A 379 -25.42 -15.25 -8.07
CA PHE A 379 -25.20 -16.58 -7.50
C PHE A 379 -24.93 -17.66 -8.55
N LYS A 380 -25.18 -17.39 -9.85
CA LYS A 380 -24.91 -18.33 -10.94
C LYS A 380 -24.82 -17.64 -12.29
N VAL A 381 -23.95 -18.14 -13.15
CA VAL A 381 -23.93 -17.84 -14.60
C VAL A 381 -23.98 -19.16 -15.37
N GLU A 382 -24.77 -19.21 -16.43
CA GLU A 382 -24.87 -20.37 -17.30
C GLU A 382 -25.03 -19.98 -18.77
N ARG A 383 -24.69 -20.89 -19.69
CA ARG A 383 -24.95 -20.69 -21.13
C ARG A 383 -26.43 -20.81 -21.42
N ASP A 384 -26.97 -19.88 -22.21
CA ASP A 384 -28.35 -20.00 -22.68
C ASP A 384 -28.43 -20.89 -23.91
N ASN A 385 -28.90 -22.12 -23.72
CA ASN A 385 -29.12 -23.09 -24.79
C ASN A 385 -30.58 -23.15 -25.24
N THR A 386 -31.48 -22.38 -24.64
CA THR A 386 -32.93 -22.55 -24.78
C THR A 386 -33.68 -21.34 -25.33
N LYS A 387 -33.61 -20.20 -24.62
CA LYS A 387 -34.46 -19.02 -24.92
C LYS A 387 -33.94 -18.19 -26.10
N HIS A 388 -32.63 -17.92 -26.14
CA HIS A 388 -32.02 -16.99 -27.10
C HIS A 388 -31.05 -17.66 -28.09
N LYS A 389 -30.95 -18.99 -28.06
CA LYS A 389 -30.07 -19.81 -28.90
C LYS A 389 -28.61 -19.42 -28.86
N GLY A 390 -28.12 -19.09 -27.69
CA GLY A 390 -26.75 -18.69 -27.42
C GLY A 390 -26.67 -17.53 -26.46
N GLY A 391 -25.47 -17.21 -25.96
CA GLY A 391 -25.24 -16.21 -24.95
C GLY A 391 -25.25 -16.78 -23.54
N TYR A 392 -25.54 -15.94 -22.56
CA TYR A 392 -25.40 -16.25 -21.15
C TYR A 392 -26.58 -15.72 -20.35
N VAL A 393 -26.95 -16.44 -19.31
CA VAL A 393 -27.92 -16.03 -18.30
C VAL A 393 -27.20 -15.83 -16.98
N VAL A 394 -27.29 -14.63 -16.44
CA VAL A 394 -26.81 -14.26 -15.12
C VAL A 394 -27.99 -14.33 -14.16
N ARG A 395 -27.91 -15.20 -13.16
CA ARG A 395 -28.91 -15.33 -12.10
C ARG A 395 -28.45 -14.57 -10.87
N ALA A 396 -29.30 -13.71 -10.38
CA ALA A 396 -29.00 -12.88 -9.24
C ALA A 396 -30.20 -12.79 -8.30
N ARG A 397 -29.93 -12.48 -7.02
CA ARG A 397 -30.95 -12.34 -5.97
C ARG A 397 -30.79 -10.99 -5.32
N TRP A 398 -31.91 -10.30 -5.14
CA TRP A 398 -31.97 -9.03 -4.43
C TRP A 398 -31.59 -9.21 -2.95
N GLY A 399 -30.71 -8.36 -2.44
CA GLY A 399 -30.36 -8.28 -1.04
C GLY A 399 -31.31 -7.39 -0.25
N ALA A 400 -31.10 -7.33 1.06
CA ALA A 400 -31.82 -6.40 1.91
C ALA A 400 -31.54 -4.95 1.48
N PRO A 401 -32.55 -4.07 1.52
CA PRO A 401 -32.35 -2.65 1.31
C PRO A 401 -31.32 -2.12 2.34
N VAL A 402 -30.34 -1.37 1.87
CA VAL A 402 -29.34 -0.76 2.75
C VAL A 402 -29.68 0.72 2.89
N ASP A 403 -29.75 1.19 4.13
CA ASP A 403 -29.88 2.61 4.43
C ASP A 403 -28.50 3.26 4.29
N TYR A 404 -28.25 3.88 3.13
CA TYR A 404 -26.99 4.55 2.87
C TYR A 404 -27.00 5.95 3.51
N LYS A 405 -25.98 6.28 4.27
CA LYS A 405 -25.78 7.66 4.74
C LYS A 405 -25.70 8.58 3.53
N SER A 406 -26.45 9.67 3.55
CA SER A 406 -26.36 10.69 2.50
C SER A 406 -25.05 11.46 2.64
N GLY A 407 -24.15 11.30 1.65
CA GLY A 407 -22.92 12.07 1.54
C GLY A 407 -23.02 13.13 0.43
N GLU A 408 -22.02 13.98 0.35
CA GLU A 408 -21.95 15.06 -0.65
C GLU A 408 -22.04 14.53 -2.10
N TYR A 409 -21.55 13.34 -2.35
CA TYR A 409 -21.53 12.67 -3.66
C TYR A 409 -22.87 11.99 -4.04
N THR A 410 -23.73 11.68 -3.08
CA THR A 410 -25.03 11.05 -3.36
C THR A 410 -26.00 11.98 -4.08
N VAL A 411 -25.71 13.27 -4.10
CA VAL A 411 -26.50 14.28 -4.82
C VAL A 411 -26.34 14.19 -6.34
N LEU A 412 -25.24 13.58 -6.82
CA LEU A 412 -24.92 13.52 -8.25
C LEU A 412 -25.70 12.44 -9.00
N ILE A 413 -26.16 11.39 -8.32
CA ILE A 413 -26.86 10.27 -8.94
C ILE A 413 -28.30 10.19 -8.41
N SER A 414 -29.26 10.52 -9.25
CA SER A 414 -30.67 10.47 -8.86
C SER A 414 -31.15 9.00 -8.72
N ASP A 415 -32.15 8.81 -7.85
CA ASP A 415 -32.77 7.49 -7.62
C ASP A 415 -33.38 6.87 -8.90
N GLU A 416 -33.71 7.70 -9.87
CA GLU A 416 -34.32 7.29 -11.14
C GLU A 416 -33.42 6.35 -11.98
N ASN A 417 -32.09 6.37 -11.74
CA ASN A 417 -31.12 5.57 -12.48
C ASN A 417 -30.71 4.27 -11.76
N VAL A 418 -31.26 4.02 -10.57
CA VAL A 418 -30.96 2.84 -9.76
C VAL A 418 -32.19 1.96 -9.65
N GLU A 419 -32.05 0.73 -10.11
CA GLU A 419 -33.10 -0.27 -9.98
C GLU A 419 -32.88 -1.11 -8.72
N THR A 420 -33.92 -1.22 -7.91
CA THR A 420 -33.99 -2.07 -6.71
C THR A 420 -35.15 -3.04 -6.84
N GLY A 421 -35.12 -4.15 -6.09
CA GLY A 421 -36.17 -5.15 -6.09
C GLY A 421 -36.51 -5.60 -4.68
N GLU A 422 -37.52 -6.45 -4.55
CA GLU A 422 -37.93 -7.06 -3.30
C GLU A 422 -36.84 -8.02 -2.81
N GLU A 423 -36.46 -7.92 -1.52
CA GLU A 423 -35.48 -8.79 -0.89
C GLU A 423 -35.79 -10.28 -1.11
N GLY A 424 -34.78 -11.05 -1.50
CA GLY A 424 -34.90 -12.47 -1.80
C GLY A 424 -35.46 -12.79 -3.17
N ALA A 425 -36.03 -11.83 -3.90
CA ALA A 425 -36.50 -12.05 -5.26
C ALA A 425 -35.34 -12.33 -6.21
N GLU A 426 -35.52 -13.32 -7.08
CA GLU A 426 -34.54 -13.71 -8.09
C GLU A 426 -34.86 -13.08 -9.44
N ILE A 427 -33.81 -12.69 -10.15
CA ILE A 427 -33.92 -12.21 -11.52
C ILE A 427 -32.94 -12.93 -12.45
N GLU A 428 -33.30 -12.95 -13.72
CA GLU A 428 -32.46 -13.44 -14.81
C GLU A 428 -32.10 -12.27 -15.73
N LEU A 429 -30.80 -12.08 -15.95
CA LEU A 429 -30.30 -11.13 -16.93
C LEU A 429 -29.65 -11.89 -18.09
N TYR A 430 -30.09 -11.61 -19.28
CA TYR A 430 -29.51 -12.18 -20.49
C TYR A 430 -28.44 -11.25 -21.06
N THR A 431 -27.35 -11.83 -21.54
CA THR A 431 -26.34 -11.12 -22.33
C THR A 431 -25.81 -12.02 -23.46
N PRO A 432 -25.69 -11.49 -24.69
CA PRO A 432 -25.10 -12.25 -25.79
C PRO A 432 -23.59 -12.43 -25.68
N GLN A 433 -22.93 -11.62 -24.84
CA GLN A 433 -21.49 -11.65 -24.59
C GLN A 433 -21.18 -12.30 -23.24
N PRO A 434 -19.97 -12.86 -23.03
CA PRO A 434 -19.54 -13.27 -21.70
C PRO A 434 -19.70 -12.12 -20.70
N PRO A 435 -20.35 -12.34 -19.54
CA PRO A 435 -20.41 -11.33 -18.50
C PRO A 435 -19.02 -10.86 -18.10
N LEU A 436 -18.90 -9.58 -17.75
CA LEU A 436 -17.63 -8.97 -17.34
C LEU A 436 -17.51 -9.04 -15.81
N LEU A 437 -16.44 -9.65 -15.32
CA LEU A 437 -16.12 -9.68 -13.88
C LEU A 437 -15.25 -8.49 -13.51
N CYS A 438 -15.72 -7.69 -12.59
CA CYS A 438 -14.99 -6.60 -11.92
C CYS A 438 -14.95 -6.90 -10.40
N THR A 439 -14.51 -8.12 -10.07
CA THR A 439 -14.56 -8.70 -8.72
C THR A 439 -13.25 -8.59 -7.96
N GLY A 440 -12.31 -7.79 -8.48
CA GLY A 440 -11.02 -7.53 -7.83
C GLY A 440 -9.99 -8.64 -8.08
N PHE A 441 -8.97 -8.63 -7.23
CA PHE A 441 -7.78 -9.48 -7.35
C PHE A 441 -7.40 -10.04 -5.99
N GLU A 442 -6.74 -11.17 -5.98
CA GLU A 442 -6.03 -11.71 -4.83
C GLU A 442 -4.59 -11.16 -4.84
N GLY A 443 -4.10 -10.75 -3.68
CA GLY A 443 -2.78 -10.14 -3.52
C GLY A 443 -1.64 -11.09 -3.84
N SER A 444 -0.54 -10.55 -4.35
CA SER A 444 0.63 -11.35 -4.73
C SER A 444 1.33 -12.02 -3.54
N VAL A 445 1.17 -11.47 -2.34
CA VAL A 445 1.70 -12.06 -1.11
C VAL A 445 0.93 -13.32 -0.73
N ALA A 446 -0.41 -13.26 -0.81
CA ALA A 446 -1.29 -14.38 -0.44
C ALA A 446 -1.27 -15.53 -1.47
N SER A 447 -0.96 -15.25 -2.74
CA SER A 447 -1.02 -16.22 -3.83
C SER A 447 0.31 -16.48 -4.53
N GLY A 448 1.36 -15.72 -4.18
CA GLY A 448 2.66 -15.76 -4.85
C GLY A 448 3.68 -16.69 -4.20
N ALA A 449 4.92 -16.61 -4.70
CA ALA A 449 6.07 -17.42 -4.29
C ALA A 449 6.53 -17.18 -2.83
N VAL A 450 5.98 -16.17 -2.14
CA VAL A 450 6.37 -15.78 -0.78
C VAL A 450 5.29 -16.03 0.28
N LYS A 451 4.15 -16.59 -0.09
CA LYS A 451 3.03 -16.84 0.83
C LYS A 451 3.49 -17.48 2.15
N GLU A 452 4.27 -18.56 2.05
CA GLU A 452 4.74 -19.32 3.21
C GLU A 452 5.80 -18.58 4.04
N LEU A 453 6.27 -17.42 3.56
CA LEU A 453 7.31 -16.62 4.22
C LEU A 453 6.72 -15.45 5.02
N PHE A 454 5.40 -15.28 4.98
CA PHE A 454 4.66 -14.32 5.80
C PHE A 454 3.71 -15.05 6.75
N GLU A 455 3.41 -14.43 7.86
CA GLU A 455 2.25 -14.73 8.68
C GLU A 455 1.12 -13.77 8.30
N PHE A 456 -0.11 -14.19 8.50
CA PHE A 456 -1.29 -13.39 8.17
C PHE A 456 -2.15 -13.21 9.41
N SER A 457 -2.88 -12.10 9.47
CA SER A 457 -3.85 -11.86 10.54
C SER A 457 -5.00 -12.90 10.49
N ASP A 458 -5.59 -13.23 11.64
CA ASP A 458 -6.64 -14.26 11.79
C ASP A 458 -8.03 -13.79 11.26
N GLY A 459 -8.09 -12.92 10.26
CA GLY A 459 -9.33 -12.60 9.54
C GLY A 459 -10.36 -11.76 10.30
N ASP A 460 -10.08 -11.29 11.53
CA ASP A 460 -11.00 -10.44 12.31
C ASP A 460 -11.04 -8.97 11.81
N GLY A 461 -10.26 -8.64 10.79
CA GLY A 461 -10.25 -7.33 10.14
C GLY A 461 -11.42 -7.17 9.17
N GLU A 462 -12.01 -5.98 9.10
CA GLU A 462 -13.01 -5.63 8.09
C GLU A 462 -12.34 -5.02 6.84
N GLY A 463 -12.90 -5.29 5.66
CA GLY A 463 -12.47 -4.67 4.41
C GLY A 463 -11.07 -5.10 3.92
N CYS A 464 -10.27 -4.13 3.50
CA CYS A 464 -8.94 -4.38 2.90
C CYS A 464 -7.87 -4.86 3.89
N ALA A 465 -8.12 -4.81 5.19
CA ALA A 465 -7.21 -5.28 6.23
C ALA A 465 -7.43 -6.77 6.61
N ALA A 466 -8.49 -7.41 6.10
CA ALA A 466 -8.72 -8.82 6.32
C ALA A 466 -7.60 -9.65 5.66
N ASP A 467 -7.08 -10.65 6.40
CA ASP A 467 -5.99 -11.53 5.92
C ASP A 467 -4.72 -10.77 5.49
N ALA A 468 -4.45 -9.60 6.11
CA ALA A 468 -3.24 -8.82 5.82
C ALA A 468 -1.98 -9.53 6.35
N PRO A 469 -0.84 -9.43 5.63
CA PRO A 469 0.43 -9.96 6.12
C PRO A 469 0.90 -9.21 7.38
N LEU A 470 1.37 -9.95 8.37
CA LEU A 470 1.91 -9.39 9.60
C LEU A 470 3.34 -8.88 9.35
N LEU A 471 3.57 -7.61 9.62
CA LEU A 471 4.82 -6.90 9.39
C LEU A 471 5.29 -6.24 10.69
N ASN A 472 6.61 -6.10 10.82
CA ASN A 472 7.16 -5.22 11.85
C ASN A 472 7.09 -3.74 11.41
N GLU A 473 7.55 -2.82 12.24
CA GLU A 473 7.53 -1.37 11.99
C GLU A 473 8.29 -0.92 10.73
N TYR A 474 9.16 -1.76 10.18
CA TYR A 474 9.93 -1.51 8.95
C TYR A 474 9.36 -2.18 7.71
N ASP A 475 8.15 -2.70 7.76
CA ASP A 475 7.51 -3.51 6.69
C ASP A 475 8.25 -4.82 6.40
N GLU A 476 9.03 -5.33 7.34
CA GLU A 476 9.69 -6.63 7.26
C GLU A 476 8.75 -7.73 7.76
N SER A 477 8.80 -8.91 7.15
CA SER A 477 8.03 -10.07 7.59
C SER A 477 8.38 -10.47 9.02
N THR A 478 7.37 -10.60 9.89
CA THR A 478 7.55 -11.12 11.26
C THR A 478 8.08 -12.55 11.29
N LYS A 479 7.83 -13.32 10.22
CA LYS A 479 8.25 -14.72 10.08
C LYS A 479 9.63 -14.89 9.46
N THR A 480 10.00 -14.04 8.51
CA THR A 480 11.20 -14.23 7.69
C THR A 480 12.06 -12.97 7.68
N PRO A 481 13.03 -12.85 8.59
CA PRO A 481 13.92 -11.70 8.66
C PRO A 481 14.69 -11.46 7.35
N GLY A 482 14.78 -10.21 6.92
CA GLY A 482 15.40 -9.79 5.66
C GLY A 482 14.46 -9.79 4.46
N LEU A 483 13.20 -10.21 4.63
CA LEU A 483 12.16 -10.14 3.61
C LEU A 483 11.20 -8.98 3.93
N PHE A 484 11.17 -7.98 3.07
CA PHE A 484 10.32 -6.80 3.20
C PHE A 484 9.16 -6.84 2.22
N LEU A 485 8.05 -6.22 2.60
CA LEU A 485 6.90 -5.99 1.74
C LEU A 485 6.85 -4.52 1.32
N ALA A 486 6.47 -4.25 0.07
CA ALA A 486 6.25 -2.89 -0.39
C ALA A 486 5.07 -2.77 -1.34
N GLY A 487 4.31 -1.71 -1.20
CA GLY A 487 3.17 -1.41 -2.06
C GLY A 487 1.82 -1.50 -1.34
N PRO A 488 0.74 -1.69 -2.09
CA PRO A 488 -0.62 -1.55 -1.57
C PRO A 488 -1.05 -2.61 -0.54
N ALA A 489 -0.31 -3.71 -0.41
CA ALA A 489 -0.60 -4.74 0.59
C ALA A 489 -0.01 -4.45 1.98
N VAL A 490 0.78 -3.38 2.13
CA VAL A 490 1.29 -2.95 3.44
C VAL A 490 0.13 -2.45 4.28
N SER A 491 0.05 -2.93 5.52
CA SER A 491 -0.96 -2.52 6.50
C SER A 491 -0.37 -2.50 7.90
N HIS A 492 -0.70 -1.48 8.68
CA HIS A 492 -0.32 -1.34 10.08
C HIS A 492 -1.51 -0.83 10.90
N ASP A 493 -1.86 -1.49 12.01
CA ASP A 493 -2.90 -1.04 12.94
C ASP A 493 -4.26 -0.71 12.26
N GLY A 494 -4.61 -1.43 11.19
CA GLY A 494 -5.82 -1.17 10.41
C GLY A 494 -5.68 -0.09 9.32
N LEU A 495 -4.55 0.61 9.28
CA LEU A 495 -4.24 1.58 8.21
C LEU A 495 -3.69 0.85 6.99
N VAL A 496 -4.37 0.95 5.84
CA VAL A 496 -3.99 0.32 4.58
C VAL A 496 -3.33 1.32 3.64
N PHE A 497 -2.20 0.95 3.06
CA PHE A 497 -1.41 1.82 2.19
C PHE A 497 -1.74 1.61 0.69
N CYS A 498 -3.03 1.59 0.33
CA CYS A 498 -3.50 1.18 -1.00
C CYS A 498 -3.24 2.17 -2.15
N PHE A 499 -2.90 3.43 -1.87
CA PHE A 499 -2.61 4.45 -2.88
C PHE A 499 -1.11 4.76 -2.99
N VAL A 500 -0.67 5.24 -4.16
CA VAL A 500 0.74 5.60 -4.41
C VAL A 500 1.24 6.59 -3.36
N TYR A 501 0.49 7.65 -3.06
CA TYR A 501 0.87 8.67 -2.09
C TYR A 501 0.93 8.15 -0.65
N LYS A 502 0.24 7.03 -0.34
CA LYS A 502 0.31 6.36 0.96
C LYS A 502 1.54 5.44 1.01
N PHE A 503 1.63 4.44 0.14
CA PHE A 503 2.69 3.43 0.25
C PHE A 503 4.10 3.98 -0.04
N ARG A 504 4.25 5.04 -0.84
CA ARG A 504 5.56 5.66 -1.07
C ARG A 504 6.22 6.23 0.20
N GLN A 505 5.42 6.62 1.20
CA GLN A 505 5.92 7.13 2.49
C GLN A 505 6.64 6.05 3.31
N ARG A 506 6.42 4.78 2.95
CA ARG A 506 7.09 3.63 3.56
C ARG A 506 8.42 3.27 2.87
N PHE A 507 8.67 3.79 1.67
CA PHE A 507 9.91 3.46 0.94
C PHE A 507 11.18 3.82 1.71
N ALA A 508 11.21 4.98 2.34
CA ALA A 508 12.36 5.40 3.10
C ALA A 508 12.50 4.63 4.41
N VAL A 509 11.42 4.16 5.01
CA VAL A 509 11.44 3.31 6.21
C VAL A 509 12.09 1.96 5.89
N VAL A 510 11.67 1.31 4.81
CA VAL A 510 12.29 0.06 4.30
C VAL A 510 13.76 0.28 3.92
N ALA A 511 14.05 1.39 3.22
CA ALA A 511 15.41 1.68 2.77
C ALA A 511 16.35 1.97 3.96
N ASP A 512 15.87 2.64 4.99
CA ASP A 512 16.61 2.90 6.22
C ASP A 512 16.97 1.60 6.94
N ALA A 513 15.99 0.72 7.17
CA ALA A 513 16.22 -0.58 7.80
C ALA A 513 17.27 -1.42 7.06
N ILE A 514 17.15 -1.48 5.71
CA ILE A 514 18.11 -2.22 4.88
C ILE A 514 19.50 -1.57 4.93
N ALA A 515 19.59 -0.23 4.76
CA ALA A 515 20.87 0.48 4.71
C ALA A 515 21.61 0.38 6.06
N ARG A 516 20.90 0.51 7.18
CA ARG A 516 21.47 0.28 8.52
C ARG A 516 21.98 -1.15 8.68
N GLY A 517 21.18 -2.13 8.29
CA GLY A 517 21.60 -3.53 8.33
C GLY A 517 22.77 -3.85 7.37
N LEU A 518 23.10 -2.96 6.43
CA LEU A 518 24.31 -3.01 5.59
C LEU A 518 25.49 -2.22 6.21
N GLY A 519 25.27 -1.55 7.35
CA GLY A 519 26.30 -0.76 8.04
C GLY A 519 26.42 0.68 7.51
N HIS A 520 25.45 1.20 6.78
CA HIS A 520 25.45 2.57 6.29
C HIS A 520 24.91 3.53 7.36
N LYS A 521 25.47 4.74 7.40
CA LYS A 521 24.91 5.85 8.20
C LYS A 521 23.75 6.47 7.46
N THR A 522 22.56 6.46 8.05
CA THR A 522 21.31 6.82 7.36
C THR A 522 20.67 8.12 7.83
N ALA A 523 21.09 8.68 8.98
CA ALA A 523 20.44 9.83 9.62
C ALA A 523 20.17 10.99 8.65
N ALA A 524 21.16 11.43 7.88
CA ALA A 524 20.97 12.53 6.91
C ALA A 524 19.98 12.21 5.78
N ALA A 525 19.90 10.94 5.36
CA ALA A 525 18.93 10.50 4.36
C ALA A 525 17.51 10.45 4.95
N VAL A 526 17.37 9.98 6.18
CA VAL A 526 16.11 9.95 6.93
C VAL A 526 15.58 11.37 7.15
N ASP A 527 16.42 12.29 7.64
CA ASP A 527 16.04 13.70 7.85
C ASP A 527 15.50 14.32 6.57
N LYS A 528 16.21 14.13 5.44
CA LYS A 528 15.75 14.59 4.14
C LYS A 528 14.40 13.98 3.75
N CYS A 529 14.19 12.70 4.01
CA CYS A 529 12.93 12.04 3.71
C CYS A 529 11.79 12.55 4.58
N ARG A 530 12.03 12.85 5.86
CA ARG A 530 11.04 13.47 6.76
C ARG A 530 10.66 14.87 6.31
N GLU A 531 11.64 15.71 5.93
CA GLU A 531 11.38 17.05 5.36
C GLU A 531 10.48 17.01 4.13
N MET A 532 10.55 15.93 3.36
CA MET A 532 9.79 15.73 2.12
C MET A 532 8.52 14.89 2.29
N ASN A 533 8.08 14.60 3.52
CA ASN A 533 6.94 13.72 3.82
C ASN A 533 7.02 12.34 3.13
N MET A 534 8.22 11.75 3.14
CA MET A 534 8.51 10.43 2.55
C MET A 534 9.04 9.42 3.59
N PHE A 535 8.87 9.72 4.87
CA PHE A 535 9.24 8.84 5.97
C PHE A 535 8.10 8.83 7.00
N LEU A 536 7.25 7.84 6.93
CA LEU A 536 6.12 7.67 7.85
C LEU A 536 6.39 6.46 8.74
N ASP A 537 6.93 6.69 9.92
CA ASP A 537 7.23 5.71 10.96
C ASP A 537 6.31 5.82 12.18
N ASP A 538 5.61 6.94 12.34
CA ASP A 538 4.64 7.18 13.41
C ASP A 538 3.21 7.25 12.84
N PHE A 539 2.34 6.34 13.28
CA PHE A 539 0.93 6.27 12.88
C PHE A 539 0.00 6.94 13.89
N SER A 540 0.52 7.56 14.95
CA SER A 540 -0.29 8.18 16.00
C SER A 540 -1.17 9.30 15.47
N CYS A 541 -0.66 10.10 14.52
CA CYS A 541 -1.43 11.13 13.84
C CYS A 541 -2.55 10.56 12.94
N CYS A 542 -2.37 9.35 12.42
CA CYS A 542 -3.35 8.71 11.54
C CYS A 542 -4.54 8.13 12.30
N LYS A 543 -4.35 7.73 13.57
CA LYS A 543 -5.42 7.18 14.43
C LYS A 543 -6.50 8.22 14.81
N GLY A 544 -6.18 9.51 14.74
CA GLY A 544 -7.11 10.59 15.07
C GLY A 544 -7.66 11.37 13.87
N ALA A 545 -6.96 11.39 12.75
CA ALA A 545 -7.27 12.23 11.60
C ALA A 545 -7.81 11.45 10.38
N CYS A 546 -7.58 10.16 10.29
CA CYS A 546 -8.09 9.35 9.16
C CYS A 546 -9.60 9.10 9.21
N GLY A 547 -10.29 9.43 10.31
CA GLY A 547 -11.76 9.46 10.36
C GLY A 547 -12.39 10.67 9.66
N GLU A 548 -11.62 11.75 9.39
CA GLU A 548 -12.17 12.98 8.85
C GLU A 548 -11.42 13.57 7.63
N ALA A 549 -10.23 13.10 7.27
CA ALA A 549 -9.38 13.83 6.32
C ALA A 549 -8.46 13.01 5.38
N CYS A 550 -8.60 11.68 5.33
CA CYS A 550 -7.75 10.90 4.41
C CYS A 550 -8.50 10.51 3.15
#